data_eae9fba346c9b789e7799c5bed7e0b53
#
_entry.id   eae9fba346c9b789e7799c5bed7e0b53
#
_cell.length_a   1.000
_cell.length_b   1.000
_cell.length_c   1.000
_cell.angle_alpha   90.00
_cell.angle_beta   90.00
_cell.angle_gamma   90.00
#
_symmetry.space_group_name_H-M   'P 1'
#
loop_
_entity.id
_entity.type
_entity.pdbx_description
1 polymer ?
#
loop_
_entity_poly.entity_id
_entity_poly.type
_entity_poly.pdbx_seq_one_letter_code
_entity_poly.pdbx_strand_id
1 'polypeptide(L)'
;MKIDSIQTRGRTLDHAALVYDFFEPILMLGRQSDYDRDIVSLLELKTTDRVIDLGCGTGVLTRMIADELDAKAGGVSVGIDAAAKMIRVARKKREGETCRFEVAAAEDLPFENASFDAVVSSLFFHHVPLDLKEQSLSEAYRVLRPQGRLVIADMHIPTTWMGALVSHVSRWFFLQPEIGENIRGVLPSLIEKAGFDPPKHVHTYFGYIAIFISQKAARVE
;
A
#
# COMPACT_ATOMS: atom_id res chain seq x y z
N MET A 1 19.11 -5.67 18.25
CA MET A 1 17.95 -6.52 18.61
C MET A 1 17.48 -7.22 17.34
N LYS A 2 17.30 -8.54 17.34
CA LYS A 2 16.79 -9.28 16.19
C LYS A 2 15.28 -8.96 16.10
N ILE A 3 14.86 -8.32 15.03
CA ILE A 3 13.44 -8.06 14.77
C ILE A 3 12.97 -9.24 13.91
N ASP A 4 11.96 -9.96 14.41
CA ASP A 4 11.37 -11.10 13.71
C ASP A 4 10.13 -10.66 12.92
N SER A 5 9.83 -11.38 11.83
CA SER A 5 8.64 -11.13 11.01
C SER A 5 7.37 -11.49 11.79
N ILE A 6 6.29 -10.75 11.57
CA ILE A 6 4.98 -11.07 12.14
C ILE A 6 4.38 -12.22 11.34
N GLN A 7 3.85 -13.21 12.05
CA GLN A 7 3.09 -14.29 11.42
C GLN A 7 1.73 -13.76 10.95
N THR A 8 1.55 -13.69 9.65
CA THR A 8 0.27 -13.39 9.00
C THR A 8 -0.04 -14.49 7.98
N ARG A 9 -1.33 -14.68 7.66
CA ARG A 9 -1.74 -15.55 6.55
C ARG A 9 -1.52 -14.91 5.19
N GLY A 10 -1.21 -13.61 5.16
CA GLY A 10 -0.73 -12.92 3.98
C GLY A 10 0.67 -13.40 3.59
N ARG A 11 1.03 -13.22 2.33
CA ARG A 11 2.34 -13.62 1.84
C ARG A 11 3.40 -12.62 2.26
N THR A 12 4.42 -13.09 2.98
CA THR A 12 5.62 -12.28 3.27
C THR A 12 6.72 -12.55 2.24
N LEU A 13 7.32 -11.50 1.69
CA LEU A 13 8.36 -11.60 0.66
C LEU A 13 9.78 -11.54 1.24
N ASP A 14 9.99 -12.09 2.42
CA ASP A 14 11.31 -12.12 3.10
C ASP A 14 12.45 -12.65 2.21
N HIS A 15 12.17 -13.60 1.32
CA HIS A 15 13.18 -14.19 0.43
C HIS A 15 13.59 -13.27 -0.73
N ALA A 16 12.73 -12.32 -1.12
CA ALA A 16 12.97 -11.43 -2.24
C ALA A 16 13.57 -10.07 -1.84
N ALA A 17 13.61 -9.75 -0.54
CA ALA A 17 13.94 -8.43 -0.02
C ALA A 17 15.26 -7.81 -0.54
N LEU A 18 16.28 -8.62 -0.82
CA LEU A 18 17.59 -8.13 -1.29
C LEU A 18 17.64 -7.82 -2.78
N VAL A 19 16.76 -8.46 -3.57
CA VAL A 19 16.74 -8.34 -5.03
C VAL A 19 15.51 -7.57 -5.53
N TYR A 20 14.57 -7.27 -4.65
CA TYR A 20 13.29 -6.64 -4.97
C TYR A 20 13.48 -5.30 -5.70
N ASP A 21 14.27 -4.39 -5.12
CA ASP A 21 14.58 -3.07 -5.72
C ASP A 21 15.24 -3.15 -7.12
N PHE A 22 15.85 -4.30 -7.45
CA PHE A 22 16.48 -4.51 -8.75
C PHE A 22 15.48 -5.02 -9.81
N PHE A 23 14.58 -5.92 -9.41
CA PHE A 23 13.63 -6.55 -10.33
C PHE A 23 12.35 -5.75 -10.53
N GLU A 24 11.91 -5.00 -9.54
CA GLU A 24 10.67 -4.21 -9.61
C GLU A 24 10.67 -3.21 -10.78
N PRO A 25 11.73 -2.39 -11.03
CA PRO A 25 11.77 -1.50 -12.17
C PRO A 25 11.72 -2.23 -13.52
N ILE A 26 12.29 -3.44 -13.60
CA ILE A 26 12.27 -4.27 -14.81
C ILE A 26 10.84 -4.76 -15.06
N LEU A 27 10.15 -5.24 -14.03
CA LEU A 27 8.75 -5.68 -14.10
C LEU A 27 7.81 -4.54 -14.47
N MET A 28 8.12 -3.30 -14.03
CA MET A 28 7.38 -2.08 -14.33
C MET A 28 7.84 -1.40 -15.63
N LEU A 29 8.60 -2.09 -16.49
CA LEU A 29 9.09 -1.59 -17.79
C LEU A 29 9.74 -0.20 -17.71
N GLY A 30 10.45 0.10 -16.63
CA GLY A 30 11.10 1.39 -16.39
C GLY A 30 10.13 2.55 -16.02
N ARG A 31 8.83 2.29 -15.85
CA ARG A 31 7.82 3.32 -15.51
C ARG A 31 7.50 3.39 -14.01
N GLN A 32 8.29 2.72 -13.16
CA GLN A 32 8.13 2.73 -11.70
C GLN A 32 8.05 4.16 -11.14
N SER A 33 8.99 5.02 -11.54
CA SER A 33 9.05 6.41 -11.03
C SER A 33 7.82 7.25 -11.42
N ASP A 34 7.22 7.00 -12.58
CA ASP A 34 6.00 7.71 -12.99
C ASP A 34 4.81 7.21 -12.18
N TYR A 35 4.71 5.90 -12.01
CA TYR A 35 3.69 5.25 -11.21
C TYR A 35 3.71 5.71 -9.74
N ASP A 36 4.89 5.71 -9.11
CA ASP A 36 5.03 6.16 -7.72
C ASP A 36 4.72 7.66 -7.58
N ARG A 37 5.17 8.51 -8.52
CA ARG A 37 4.86 9.95 -8.54
C ARG A 37 3.36 10.22 -8.65
N ASP A 38 2.66 9.46 -9.49
CA ASP A 38 1.21 9.59 -9.61
C ASP A 38 0.53 9.25 -8.26
N ILE A 39 0.94 8.17 -7.59
CA ILE A 39 0.40 7.81 -6.27
C ILE A 39 0.65 8.93 -5.26
N VAL A 40 1.88 9.47 -5.20
CA VAL A 40 2.23 10.57 -4.29
C VAL A 40 1.38 11.81 -4.60
N SER A 41 1.21 12.17 -5.87
CA SER A 41 0.41 13.33 -6.27
C SER A 41 -1.06 13.21 -5.86
N LEU A 42 -1.62 12.00 -5.91
CA LEU A 42 -3.00 11.71 -5.55
C LEU A 42 -3.26 11.76 -4.03
N LEU A 43 -2.21 11.72 -3.21
CA LEU A 43 -2.33 11.93 -1.76
C LEU A 43 -2.65 13.39 -1.40
N GLU A 44 -2.35 14.36 -2.30
CA GLU A 44 -2.56 15.82 -2.07
C GLU A 44 -2.00 16.28 -0.71
N LEU A 45 -0.74 15.94 -0.47
CA LEU A 45 -0.08 16.09 0.82
C LEU A 45 0.08 17.55 1.24
N LYS A 46 -0.09 17.77 2.55
CA LYS A 46 0.45 18.95 3.26
C LYS A 46 1.75 18.55 3.93
N THR A 47 2.68 19.47 4.07
CA THR A 47 3.98 19.20 4.71
C THR A 47 3.87 18.72 6.17
N THR A 48 2.71 18.95 6.80
CA THR A 48 2.38 18.55 8.18
C THR A 48 1.75 17.17 8.30
N ASP A 49 1.41 16.52 7.17
CA ASP A 49 0.60 15.31 7.18
C ASP A 49 1.36 14.11 7.76
N ARG A 50 0.62 13.25 8.40
CA ARG A 50 1.05 11.94 8.87
C ARG A 50 0.48 10.90 7.93
N VAL A 51 1.35 10.16 7.25
CA VAL A 51 0.96 9.16 6.24
C VAL A 51 1.40 7.78 6.68
N ILE A 52 0.57 6.78 6.47
CA ILE A 52 0.93 5.37 6.63
C ILE A 52 0.88 4.64 5.28
N ASP A 53 1.93 3.85 5.01
CA ASP A 53 2.10 3.02 3.81
C ASP A 53 1.98 1.54 4.19
N LEU A 54 0.89 0.89 3.76
CA LEU A 54 0.56 -0.50 4.09
C LEU A 54 1.21 -1.46 3.10
N GLY A 55 2.06 -2.35 3.61
CA GLY A 55 2.84 -3.28 2.79
C GLY A 55 3.98 -2.56 2.05
N CYS A 56 4.71 -1.70 2.74
CA CYS A 56 5.71 -0.80 2.17
C CYS A 56 6.93 -1.49 1.51
N GLY A 57 7.11 -2.79 1.72
CA GLY A 57 8.26 -3.54 1.22
C GLY A 57 9.58 -2.92 1.63
N THR A 58 10.42 -2.55 0.66
CA THR A 58 11.72 -1.90 0.91
C THR A 58 11.61 -0.39 1.14
N GLY A 59 10.40 0.21 1.06
CA GLY A 59 10.10 1.59 1.46
C GLY A 59 10.36 2.65 0.39
N VAL A 60 10.33 2.31 -0.89
CA VAL A 60 10.53 3.29 -1.99
C VAL A 60 9.44 4.36 -1.95
N LEU A 61 8.18 3.95 -2.00
CA LEU A 61 7.03 4.86 -1.97
C LEU A 61 6.97 5.64 -0.66
N THR A 62 7.18 4.97 0.49
CA THR A 62 7.25 5.62 1.81
C THR A 62 8.27 6.75 1.84
N ARG A 63 9.45 6.53 1.23
CA ARG A 63 10.51 7.55 1.15
C ARG A 63 10.10 8.71 0.25
N MET A 64 9.52 8.47 -0.90
CA MET A 64 9.05 9.52 -1.80
C MET A 64 7.98 10.40 -1.13
N ILE A 65 7.05 9.79 -0.39
CA ILE A 65 6.08 10.54 0.43
C ILE A 65 6.79 11.39 1.49
N ALA A 66 7.77 10.81 2.19
CA ALA A 66 8.52 11.50 3.24
C ALA A 66 9.31 12.71 2.74
N ASP A 67 9.72 12.72 1.46
CA ASP A 67 10.42 13.85 0.83
C ASP A 67 9.53 15.07 0.60
N GLU A 68 8.19 14.90 0.63
CA GLU A 68 7.20 15.99 0.56
C GLU A 68 6.83 16.56 1.94
N LEU A 69 7.33 15.95 3.02
CA LEU A 69 6.94 16.29 4.40
C LEU A 69 8.02 17.06 5.14
N ASP A 70 7.60 17.86 6.15
CA ASP A 70 8.50 18.62 7.02
C ASP A 70 8.43 18.10 8.47
N ALA A 71 9.53 17.53 8.95
CA ALA A 71 9.63 17.02 10.33
C ALA A 71 9.41 18.11 11.38
N LYS A 72 9.83 19.35 11.11
CA LYS A 72 9.64 20.49 12.03
C LYS A 72 8.17 20.89 12.12
N ALA A 73 7.41 20.66 11.06
CA ALA A 73 5.96 20.88 11.02
C ALA A 73 5.16 19.68 11.55
N GLY A 74 5.83 18.57 11.91
CA GLY A 74 5.21 17.35 12.43
C GLY A 74 4.88 16.30 11.37
N GLY A 75 5.26 16.55 10.11
CA GLY A 75 5.03 15.62 8.99
C GLY A 75 5.88 14.35 9.12
N VAL A 76 5.26 13.20 8.85
CA VAL A 76 5.94 11.89 8.88
C VAL A 76 5.26 10.88 7.98
N SER A 77 6.03 10.10 7.25
CA SER A 77 5.61 8.90 6.54
C SER A 77 6.08 7.66 7.29
N VAL A 78 5.16 6.74 7.57
CA VAL A 78 5.42 5.49 8.29
C VAL A 78 5.10 4.31 7.37
N GLY A 79 6.13 3.60 6.94
CA GLY A 79 5.96 2.34 6.18
C GLY A 79 5.84 1.14 7.12
N ILE A 80 4.87 0.30 6.89
CA ILE A 80 4.73 -0.98 7.61
C ILE A 80 4.78 -2.17 6.66
N ASP A 81 5.39 -3.24 7.14
CA ASP A 81 5.40 -4.54 6.46
C ASP A 81 5.55 -5.66 7.50
N ALA A 82 4.87 -6.78 7.31
CA ALA A 82 4.98 -7.95 8.18
C ALA A 82 6.34 -8.67 8.04
N ALA A 83 7.04 -8.48 6.90
CA ALA A 83 8.33 -9.08 6.59
C ALA A 83 9.47 -8.27 7.20
N ALA A 84 10.05 -8.74 8.31
CA ALA A 84 11.16 -8.05 9.00
C ALA A 84 12.39 -7.84 8.11
N LYS A 85 12.62 -8.67 7.07
CA LYS A 85 13.74 -8.45 6.15
C LYS A 85 13.49 -7.26 5.22
N MET A 86 12.24 -7.05 4.77
CA MET A 86 11.86 -5.86 4.02
C MET A 86 12.12 -4.61 4.85
N ILE A 87 11.62 -4.56 6.08
CA ILE A 87 11.82 -3.43 6.99
C ILE A 87 13.30 -3.17 7.31
N ARG A 88 14.12 -4.22 7.44
CA ARG A 88 15.57 -4.02 7.63
C ARG A 88 16.23 -3.33 6.42
N VAL A 89 15.83 -3.71 5.20
CA VAL A 89 16.32 -3.06 3.98
C VAL A 89 15.82 -1.62 3.91
N ALA A 90 14.52 -1.39 4.18
CA ALA A 90 13.89 -0.08 4.19
C ALA A 90 14.61 0.88 5.17
N ARG A 91 14.78 0.46 6.42
CA ARG A 91 15.52 1.24 7.44
C ARG A 91 16.92 1.57 7.01
N LYS A 92 17.68 0.58 6.53
CA LYS A 92 19.08 0.78 6.11
C LYS A 92 19.23 1.79 4.97
N LYS A 93 18.25 1.80 4.03
CA LYS A 93 18.36 2.60 2.80
C LYS A 93 17.62 3.94 2.87
N ARG A 94 16.53 4.03 3.65
CA ARG A 94 15.51 5.09 3.47
C ARG A 94 15.02 5.74 4.77
N GLU A 95 15.39 5.24 5.95
CA GLU A 95 14.99 5.84 7.22
C GLU A 95 15.54 7.26 7.37
N GLY A 96 14.77 8.16 7.98
CA GLY A 96 15.12 9.57 8.16
C GLY A 96 14.16 10.28 9.11
N GLU A 97 14.30 11.59 9.25
CA GLU A 97 13.48 12.39 10.18
C GLU A 97 11.99 12.31 9.88
N THR A 98 11.62 12.37 8.59
CA THR A 98 10.23 12.27 8.09
C THR A 98 9.86 10.85 7.63
N CYS A 99 10.79 9.88 7.64
CA CYS A 99 10.59 8.54 7.08
C CYS A 99 10.91 7.47 8.12
N ARG A 100 9.91 6.70 8.52
CA ARG A 100 10.05 5.64 9.54
C ARG A 100 9.49 4.33 9.03
N PHE A 101 9.99 3.21 9.59
CA PHE A 101 9.56 1.88 9.19
C PHE A 101 9.33 0.98 10.40
N GLU A 102 8.21 0.24 10.41
CA GLU A 102 7.86 -0.67 11.50
C GLU A 102 7.46 -2.05 10.98
N VAL A 103 7.80 -3.09 11.72
CA VAL A 103 7.31 -4.44 11.43
C VAL A 103 5.92 -4.53 12.05
N ALA A 104 4.89 -4.53 11.18
CA ALA A 104 3.50 -4.61 11.58
C ALA A 104 2.67 -5.33 10.52
N ALA A 105 1.60 -6.00 10.94
CA ALA A 105 0.59 -6.55 10.03
C ALA A 105 -0.47 -5.48 9.74
N ALA A 106 -0.90 -5.37 8.48
CA ALA A 106 -1.87 -4.36 8.09
C ALA A 106 -3.27 -4.61 8.65
N GLU A 107 -3.56 -5.86 9.02
CA GLU A 107 -4.79 -6.31 9.67
C GLU A 107 -4.84 -6.03 11.18
N ASP A 108 -3.73 -5.58 11.80
CA ASP A 108 -3.63 -5.27 13.23
C ASP A 108 -2.58 -4.15 13.44
N LEU A 109 -2.98 -2.91 13.19
CA LEU A 109 -2.09 -1.76 13.21
C LEU A 109 -1.81 -1.27 14.63
N PRO A 110 -0.54 -1.14 15.06
CA PRO A 110 -0.17 -0.71 16.41
C PRO A 110 -0.28 0.83 16.57
N PHE A 111 -1.31 1.44 16.00
CA PHE A 111 -1.52 2.88 16.02
C PHE A 111 -2.89 3.23 16.57
N GLU A 112 -3.00 4.41 17.15
CA GLU A 112 -4.26 4.94 17.70
C GLU A 112 -5.27 5.28 16.58
N ASN A 113 -6.55 5.32 16.95
CA ASN A 113 -7.62 5.78 16.06
C ASN A 113 -7.35 7.21 15.61
N ALA A 114 -7.66 7.52 14.35
CA ALA A 114 -7.56 8.87 13.80
C ALA A 114 -6.17 9.52 14.01
N SER A 115 -5.10 8.75 13.80
CA SER A 115 -3.71 9.19 14.00
C SER A 115 -3.00 9.58 12.70
N PHE A 116 -3.59 9.28 11.51
CA PHE A 116 -3.04 9.58 10.20
C PHE A 116 -3.98 10.44 9.35
N ASP A 117 -3.40 11.29 8.50
CA ASP A 117 -4.09 12.15 7.56
C ASP A 117 -4.32 11.43 6.22
N ALA A 118 -3.42 10.52 5.84
CA ALA A 118 -3.55 9.69 4.66
C ALA A 118 -3.06 8.24 4.90
N VAL A 119 -3.70 7.32 4.18
CA VAL A 119 -3.30 5.91 4.07
C VAL A 119 -3.02 5.62 2.61
N VAL A 120 -1.89 4.99 2.33
CA VAL A 120 -1.53 4.53 1.00
C VAL A 120 -1.21 3.04 1.03
N SER A 121 -1.43 2.36 -0.08
CA SER A 121 -0.98 0.99 -0.30
C SER A 121 -0.69 0.77 -1.77
N SER A 122 0.45 0.18 -2.09
CA SER A 122 0.86 -0.14 -3.44
C SER A 122 1.26 -1.61 -3.55
N LEU A 123 0.60 -2.34 -4.45
CA LEU A 123 0.89 -3.74 -4.79
C LEU A 123 0.95 -4.68 -3.57
N PHE A 124 0.06 -4.46 -2.61
CA PHE A 124 -0.02 -5.24 -1.36
C PHE A 124 -1.24 -6.17 -1.31
N PHE A 125 -2.44 -5.67 -1.62
CA PHE A 125 -3.69 -6.40 -1.39
C PHE A 125 -3.81 -7.70 -2.19
N HIS A 126 -3.16 -7.82 -3.34
CA HIS A 126 -3.14 -9.06 -4.11
C HIS A 126 -2.31 -10.18 -3.46
N HIS A 127 -1.60 -9.90 -2.38
CA HIS A 127 -0.82 -10.86 -1.60
C HIS A 127 -1.55 -11.38 -0.36
N VAL A 128 -2.69 -10.82 0.00
CA VAL A 128 -3.42 -11.19 1.22
C VAL A 128 -4.79 -11.80 0.90
N PRO A 129 -5.26 -12.79 1.67
CA PRO A 129 -6.56 -13.41 1.47
C PRO A 129 -7.70 -12.42 1.79
N LEU A 130 -8.92 -12.73 1.31
CA LEU A 130 -10.07 -11.84 1.33
C LEU A 130 -10.40 -11.28 2.72
N ASP A 131 -10.39 -12.13 3.73
CA ASP A 131 -10.69 -11.74 5.11
C ASP A 131 -9.63 -10.81 5.69
N LEU A 132 -8.35 -10.97 5.33
CA LEU A 132 -7.31 -10.03 5.72
C LEU A 132 -7.36 -8.72 4.92
N LYS A 133 -7.82 -8.72 3.65
CA LYS A 133 -8.13 -7.50 2.91
C LYS A 133 -9.19 -6.68 3.66
N GLU A 134 -10.27 -7.33 4.10
CA GLU A 134 -11.34 -6.68 4.87
C GLU A 134 -10.83 -6.10 6.20
N GLN A 135 -10.03 -6.88 6.95
CA GLN A 135 -9.45 -6.42 8.21
C GLN A 135 -8.47 -5.26 8.00
N SER A 136 -7.58 -5.35 7.01
CA SER A 136 -6.62 -4.29 6.70
C SER A 136 -7.31 -2.99 6.28
N LEU A 137 -8.41 -3.05 5.52
CA LEU A 137 -9.19 -1.87 5.17
C LEU A 137 -9.94 -1.30 6.37
N SER A 138 -10.44 -2.15 7.27
CA SER A 138 -11.05 -1.71 8.54
C SER A 138 -10.03 -0.98 9.43
N GLU A 139 -8.81 -1.51 9.53
CA GLU A 139 -7.71 -0.88 10.27
C GLU A 139 -7.28 0.45 9.61
N ALA A 140 -7.16 0.48 8.26
CA ALA A 140 -6.92 1.70 7.51
C ALA A 140 -7.98 2.77 7.82
N TYR A 141 -9.26 2.38 7.84
CA TYR A 141 -10.35 3.28 8.21
C TYR A 141 -10.23 3.74 9.68
N ARG A 142 -9.90 2.84 10.60
CA ARG A 142 -9.76 3.15 12.03
C ARG A 142 -8.68 4.20 12.29
N VAL A 143 -7.49 4.00 11.72
CA VAL A 143 -6.34 4.88 11.96
C VAL A 143 -6.44 6.20 11.21
N LEU A 144 -7.25 6.28 10.16
CA LEU A 144 -7.42 7.49 9.35
C LEU A 144 -8.31 8.50 10.08
N ARG A 145 -7.91 9.77 10.05
CA ARG A 145 -8.71 10.90 10.54
C ARG A 145 -9.97 11.09 9.70
N PRO A 146 -11.06 11.69 10.25
CA PRO A 146 -12.17 12.17 9.42
C PRO A 146 -11.65 13.06 8.30
N GLN A 147 -12.19 12.92 7.09
CA GLN A 147 -11.76 13.58 5.85
C GLN A 147 -10.35 13.15 5.36
N GLY A 148 -9.70 12.21 6.05
CA GLY A 148 -8.43 11.65 5.62
C GLY A 148 -8.57 10.86 4.32
N ARG A 149 -7.48 10.78 3.56
CA ARG A 149 -7.44 10.21 2.21
C ARG A 149 -6.91 8.79 2.20
N LEU A 150 -7.53 7.95 1.39
CA LEU A 150 -7.07 6.60 1.05
C LEU A 150 -6.67 6.55 -0.41
N VAL A 151 -5.46 6.07 -0.70
CA VAL A 151 -5.00 5.77 -2.06
C VAL A 151 -4.54 4.31 -2.12
N ILE A 152 -5.15 3.52 -2.99
CA ILE A 152 -4.77 2.12 -3.22
C ILE A 152 -4.44 1.93 -4.69
N ALA A 153 -3.24 1.42 -4.97
CA ALA A 153 -2.81 1.03 -6.30
C ALA A 153 -2.52 -0.48 -6.31
N ASP A 154 -3.36 -1.29 -6.96
CA ASP A 154 -3.23 -2.74 -6.93
C ASP A 154 -3.80 -3.42 -8.17
N MET A 155 -3.53 -4.72 -8.31
CA MET A 155 -4.10 -5.52 -9.37
C MET A 155 -5.63 -5.44 -9.36
N HIS A 156 -6.20 -5.29 -10.55
CA HIS A 156 -7.65 -5.14 -10.73
C HIS A 156 -8.10 -5.84 -12.00
N ILE A 157 -9.36 -5.68 -12.40
CA ILE A 157 -9.91 -6.23 -13.64
C ILE A 157 -9.02 -5.78 -14.80
N PRO A 158 -8.41 -6.73 -15.54
CA PRO A 158 -7.54 -6.36 -16.66
C PRO A 158 -8.33 -5.67 -17.77
N THR A 159 -7.79 -4.57 -18.30
CA THR A 159 -8.38 -3.78 -19.39
C THR A 159 -7.77 -4.06 -20.75
N THR A 160 -6.67 -4.83 -20.79
CA THR A 160 -5.97 -5.24 -22.01
C THR A 160 -5.71 -6.73 -22.01
N TRP A 161 -5.56 -7.34 -23.20
CA TRP A 161 -5.23 -8.76 -23.32
C TRP A 161 -3.87 -9.11 -22.70
N MET A 162 -2.88 -8.20 -22.80
CA MET A 162 -1.58 -8.38 -22.15
C MET A 162 -1.69 -8.29 -20.63
N GLY A 163 -2.46 -7.33 -20.12
CA GLY A 163 -2.74 -7.23 -18.69
C GLY A 163 -3.43 -8.48 -18.15
N ALA A 164 -4.40 -9.04 -18.90
CA ALA A 164 -5.03 -10.31 -18.56
C ALA A 164 -4.03 -11.47 -18.53
N LEU A 165 -3.19 -11.57 -19.57
CA LEU A 165 -2.14 -12.59 -19.62
C LEU A 165 -1.19 -12.52 -18.42
N VAL A 166 -0.66 -11.33 -18.12
CA VAL A 166 0.24 -11.11 -16.97
C VAL A 166 -0.46 -11.49 -15.67
N SER A 167 -1.70 -11.04 -15.45
CA SER A 167 -2.45 -11.34 -14.23
C SER A 167 -2.70 -12.84 -14.03
N HIS A 168 -3.09 -13.55 -15.09
CA HIS A 168 -3.34 -14.99 -15.01
C HIS A 168 -2.04 -15.79 -14.87
N VAL A 169 -0.96 -15.42 -15.57
CA VAL A 169 0.36 -16.05 -15.43
C VAL A 169 0.89 -15.85 -14.02
N SER A 170 0.81 -14.63 -13.48
CA SER A 170 1.23 -14.34 -12.10
C SER A 170 0.45 -15.19 -11.10
N ARG A 171 -0.87 -15.26 -11.24
CA ARG A 171 -1.72 -16.09 -10.37
C ARG A 171 -1.32 -17.57 -10.42
N TRP A 172 -1.10 -18.11 -11.60
CA TRP A 172 -0.80 -19.53 -11.79
C TRP A 172 0.65 -19.88 -11.42
N PHE A 173 1.62 -19.04 -11.85
CA PHE A 173 3.05 -19.29 -11.63
C PHE A 173 3.43 -19.14 -10.14
N PHE A 174 2.85 -18.16 -9.45
CA PHE A 174 3.11 -17.96 -8.03
C PHE A 174 2.14 -18.71 -7.10
N LEU A 175 1.21 -19.49 -7.64
CA LEU A 175 0.19 -20.21 -6.87
C LEU A 175 -0.57 -19.30 -5.89
N GLN A 176 -0.99 -18.12 -6.35
CA GLN A 176 -1.64 -17.08 -5.55
C GLN A 176 -3.14 -16.95 -5.90
N PRO A 177 -4.04 -17.67 -5.19
CA PRO A 177 -5.47 -17.52 -5.37
C PRO A 177 -5.97 -16.09 -5.08
N GLU A 178 -5.28 -15.35 -4.22
CA GLU A 178 -5.58 -13.98 -3.79
C GLU A 178 -5.55 -12.99 -4.96
N ILE A 179 -4.66 -13.18 -5.95
CA ILE A 179 -4.66 -12.43 -7.21
C ILE A 179 -6.00 -12.60 -7.94
N GLY A 180 -6.57 -13.81 -7.88
CA GLY A 180 -7.87 -14.09 -8.50
C GLY A 180 -9.02 -13.28 -7.94
N GLU A 181 -8.96 -12.86 -6.68
CA GLU A 181 -9.95 -11.97 -6.07
C GLU A 181 -9.81 -10.55 -6.64
N ASN A 182 -8.57 -10.04 -6.66
CA ASN A 182 -8.30 -8.70 -7.16
C ASN A 182 -8.68 -8.53 -8.63
N ILE A 183 -8.33 -9.49 -9.51
CA ILE A 183 -8.68 -9.42 -10.94
C ILE A 183 -10.18 -9.65 -11.22
N ARG A 184 -10.98 -10.05 -10.23
CA ARG A 184 -12.44 -10.03 -10.29
C ARG A 184 -13.03 -8.69 -9.79
N GLY A 185 -12.19 -7.76 -9.34
CA GLY A 185 -12.61 -6.42 -8.97
C GLY A 185 -13.19 -6.29 -7.55
N VAL A 186 -12.71 -7.06 -6.57
CA VAL A 186 -13.25 -7.02 -5.20
C VAL A 186 -12.92 -5.73 -4.43
N LEU A 187 -11.78 -5.08 -4.74
CA LEU A 187 -11.28 -3.95 -3.94
C LEU A 187 -12.28 -2.80 -3.76
N PRO A 188 -12.96 -2.28 -4.81
CA PRO A 188 -13.92 -1.19 -4.62
C PRO A 188 -15.01 -1.51 -3.60
N SER A 189 -15.61 -2.69 -3.68
CA SER A 189 -16.67 -3.09 -2.75
C SER A 189 -16.17 -3.29 -1.32
N LEU A 190 -14.90 -3.72 -1.15
CA LEU A 190 -14.29 -3.86 0.17
C LEU A 190 -13.96 -2.50 0.79
N ILE A 191 -13.53 -1.52 -0.02
CA ILE A 191 -13.29 -0.15 0.43
C ILE A 191 -14.61 0.47 0.96
N GLU A 192 -15.71 0.35 0.20
CA GLU A 192 -17.03 0.81 0.65
C GLU A 192 -17.51 0.07 1.91
N LYS A 193 -17.33 -1.25 1.96
CA LYS A 193 -17.69 -2.08 3.13
C LYS A 193 -16.95 -1.66 4.40
N ALA A 194 -15.70 -1.19 4.27
CA ALA A 194 -14.91 -0.68 5.39
C ALA A 194 -15.39 0.69 5.91
N GLY A 195 -16.32 1.35 5.21
CA GLY A 195 -16.92 2.63 5.61
C GLY A 195 -16.38 3.86 4.88
N PHE A 196 -15.51 3.67 3.91
CA PHE A 196 -15.04 4.76 3.05
C PHE A 196 -16.11 5.20 2.06
N ASP A 197 -16.00 6.43 1.56
CA ASP A 197 -16.78 6.88 0.41
C ASP A 197 -16.54 5.98 -0.81
N PRO A 198 -17.49 5.90 -1.78
CA PRO A 198 -17.30 5.11 -2.98
C PRO A 198 -15.98 5.45 -3.69
N PRO A 199 -15.07 4.48 -3.90
CA PRO A 199 -13.76 4.77 -4.45
C PRO A 199 -13.84 5.19 -5.90
N LYS A 200 -13.07 6.22 -6.27
CA LYS A 200 -12.90 6.66 -7.65
C LYS A 200 -11.73 5.93 -8.28
N HIS A 201 -11.96 5.23 -9.39
CA HIS A 201 -10.90 4.72 -10.24
C HIS A 201 -10.30 5.88 -11.05
N VAL A 202 -9.00 6.15 -10.87
CA VAL A 202 -8.34 7.32 -11.44
C VAL A 202 -7.50 6.96 -12.65
N HIS A 203 -6.73 5.88 -12.56
CA HIS A 203 -5.81 5.45 -13.61
C HIS A 203 -5.63 3.93 -13.63
N THR A 204 -5.22 3.40 -14.80
CA THR A 204 -4.80 1.99 -14.92
C THR A 204 -3.42 1.91 -15.57
N TYR A 205 -2.44 1.36 -14.84
CA TYR A 205 -1.11 1.06 -15.35
C TYR A 205 -1.05 -0.34 -15.94
N PHE A 206 -0.33 -0.49 -17.05
CA PHE A 206 -0.07 -1.77 -17.74
C PHE A 206 -1.33 -2.57 -18.08
N GLY A 207 -2.51 -1.95 -18.00
CA GLY A 207 -3.79 -2.59 -18.24
C GLY A 207 -4.26 -3.56 -17.16
N TYR A 208 -3.65 -3.58 -15.97
CA TYR A 208 -4.07 -4.47 -14.87
C TYR A 208 -3.83 -3.93 -13.45
N ILE A 209 -3.10 -2.82 -13.27
CA ILE A 209 -2.94 -2.15 -11.97
C ILE A 209 -3.81 -0.91 -11.96
N ALA A 210 -4.85 -0.90 -11.15
CA ALA A 210 -5.74 0.25 -11.00
C ALA A 210 -5.39 1.07 -9.77
N ILE A 211 -5.50 2.40 -9.86
CA ILE A 211 -5.37 3.33 -8.75
C ILE A 211 -6.77 3.80 -8.35
N PHE A 212 -7.10 3.57 -7.09
CA PHE A 212 -8.33 4.01 -6.45
C PHE A 212 -8.03 5.08 -5.40
N ILE A 213 -8.86 6.12 -5.37
CA ILE A 213 -8.87 7.11 -4.30
C ILE A 213 -10.21 7.10 -3.59
N SER A 214 -10.18 7.24 -2.28
CA SER A 214 -11.38 7.41 -1.46
C SER A 214 -11.08 8.29 -0.25
N GLN A 215 -12.10 8.63 0.50
CA GLN A 215 -12.00 9.42 1.73
C GLN A 215 -12.80 8.78 2.85
N LYS A 216 -12.36 9.04 4.08
CA LYS A 216 -13.18 8.79 5.25
C LYS A 216 -14.14 9.96 5.44
N ALA A 217 -15.44 9.67 5.46
CA ALA A 217 -16.46 10.72 5.65
C ALA A 217 -16.16 11.62 6.86
N ALA A 218 -16.55 12.87 6.78
CA ALA A 218 -16.58 13.76 7.96
C ALA A 218 -17.50 13.15 9.02
N ARG A 219 -17.12 13.22 10.31
CA ARG A 219 -18.08 12.89 11.37
C ARG A 219 -19.27 13.84 11.25
N VAL A 220 -20.45 13.31 11.01
CA VAL A 220 -21.69 14.04 11.27
C VAL A 220 -21.88 14.01 12.78
N GLU A 221 -21.74 15.18 13.44
CA GLU A 221 -22.07 15.34 14.85
C GLU A 221 -23.59 15.25 15.06
#